data_8e7681bafb28b261d5b0ca83b1776253
#
_entry.id   8e7681bafb28b261d5b0ca83b1776253
#
_cell.length_a   1.000
_cell.length_b   1.000
_cell.length_c   1.000
_cell.angle_alpha   90.00
_cell.angle_beta   90.00
_cell.angle_gamma   90.00
#
_symmetry.space_group_name_H-M   'P 1'
#
loop_
_entity.id
_entity.type
_entity.pdbx_description
1 polymer ?
#
loop_
_entity_poly.entity_id
_entity_poly.type
_entity_poly.pdbx_seq_one_letter_code
_entity_poly.pdbx_strand_id
1 'polypeptide(L)'
;MVNISKKPQKEFNDENLVLLTGATGYVGGRLLKALEESQYQLRCLARRPELLCPRVDSKTDVVKGDVLDRSSLLSAMNGVKIAFYLVHSMGSAGSFEENDRLAAQNFGAIAKEAGVERIIYLGGLGNEKEVLSSHLRSRQEVGYILRASNVPVTEFRASIVIGSGSLSFEMIKSLVERLPVMLIPKWALMFAQPIAIEDLISYLMEALLKNDNTNYLFEIGGFDQVSYLDIMRIYAKNINKKVMMIPVPVLTPYLSSLWLGLITPLYARIGRKLVESIVHSTVVRDDTALHNFKIKPIGVEEAIQRAIKLENRGSAESRWYDSTSSSGETNPDKRFKFGERLIDTRTLNINVPAETAFIPIQHIGGEKGWYAWNLLWQLRGFIDLLLGGVGMRRGRSHKDKLVVGGTIDFWRIEKFIPNNFLSLSAEMKLPGRAWLEFEVVANGNTSTIKQTAIFEPVGIFGKMYWYSLYPLHQLIFAGMIKAIADKALALSRRVGTL
;
A
#
# COMPACT_ATOMS: atom_id res chain seq x y z
N MET A 1 -4.61 -21.75 21.62
CA MET A 1 -5.53 -21.95 20.48
C MET A 1 -6.76 -21.10 20.73
N VAL A 2 -6.86 -19.94 20.10
CA VAL A 2 -8.05 -19.10 20.20
C VAL A 2 -9.03 -19.64 19.17
N ASN A 3 -10.15 -20.14 19.65
CA ASN A 3 -11.26 -20.67 18.85
C ASN A 3 -11.83 -19.51 18.02
N ILE A 4 -11.53 -19.49 16.71
CA ILE A 4 -12.21 -18.60 15.77
C ILE A 4 -13.60 -19.17 15.61
N SER A 5 -14.53 -18.72 16.44
CA SER A 5 -15.95 -19.02 16.29
C SER A 5 -16.36 -18.57 14.87
N LYS A 6 -16.82 -19.52 14.06
CA LYS A 6 -17.52 -19.22 12.81
C LYS A 6 -18.65 -18.25 13.14
N LYS A 7 -18.50 -16.97 12.76
CA LYS A 7 -19.65 -16.05 12.74
C LYS A 7 -20.72 -16.69 11.86
N PRO A 8 -22.01 -16.60 12.24
CA PRO A 8 -23.09 -17.10 11.40
C PRO A 8 -22.98 -16.45 10.02
N GLN A 9 -23.10 -17.24 8.95
CA GLN A 9 -23.23 -16.73 7.59
C GLN A 9 -24.45 -15.81 7.60
N LYS A 10 -24.21 -14.49 7.40
CA LYS A 10 -25.30 -13.56 7.16
C LYS A 10 -25.94 -13.94 5.83
N GLU A 11 -27.26 -14.10 5.81
CA GLU A 11 -28.03 -14.14 4.59
C GLU A 11 -27.89 -12.79 3.91
N PHE A 12 -27.10 -12.75 2.85
CA PHE A 12 -26.96 -11.59 1.98
C PHE A 12 -28.11 -11.65 0.96
N ASN A 13 -28.74 -10.50 0.70
CA ASN A 13 -29.70 -10.39 -0.38
C ASN A 13 -28.88 -10.40 -1.69
N ASP A 14 -28.91 -11.49 -2.46
CA ASP A 14 -28.03 -11.76 -3.60
C ASP A 14 -28.15 -10.75 -4.75
N GLU A 15 -29.11 -9.84 -4.71
CA GLU A 15 -29.43 -8.95 -5.86
C GLU A 15 -28.38 -7.85 -6.10
N ASN A 16 -27.55 -7.47 -5.10
CA ASN A 16 -26.62 -6.33 -5.19
C ASN A 16 -25.23 -6.60 -4.61
N LEU A 17 -24.79 -7.86 -4.57
CA LEU A 17 -23.49 -8.21 -4.00
C LEU A 17 -22.34 -7.89 -4.97
N VAL A 18 -21.42 -7.03 -4.54
CA VAL A 18 -20.23 -6.62 -5.27
C VAL A 18 -18.99 -7.27 -4.64
N LEU A 19 -18.14 -7.88 -5.45
CA LEU A 19 -16.81 -8.35 -5.03
C LEU A 19 -15.75 -7.31 -5.33
N LEU A 20 -14.97 -6.93 -4.32
CA LEU A 20 -13.79 -6.08 -4.48
C LEU A 20 -12.51 -6.90 -4.25
N THR A 21 -11.69 -7.04 -5.30
CA THR A 21 -10.32 -7.52 -5.16
C THR A 21 -9.34 -6.35 -5.11
N GLY A 22 -8.22 -6.52 -4.39
CA GLY A 22 -7.23 -5.44 -4.25
C GLY A 22 -7.60 -4.34 -3.23
N ALA A 23 -8.56 -4.60 -2.31
CA ALA A 23 -9.02 -3.65 -1.29
C ALA A 23 -7.89 -3.09 -0.38
N THR A 24 -6.77 -3.80 -0.24
CA THR A 24 -5.58 -3.31 0.51
C THR A 24 -4.69 -2.36 -0.30
N GLY A 25 -4.92 -2.25 -1.62
CA GLY A 25 -4.17 -1.35 -2.51
C GLY A 25 -4.66 0.10 -2.42
N TYR A 26 -3.93 1.02 -3.08
CA TYR A 26 -4.27 2.44 -3.06
C TYR A 26 -5.67 2.74 -3.61
N VAL A 27 -5.92 2.37 -4.88
CA VAL A 27 -7.22 2.59 -5.53
C VAL A 27 -8.31 1.75 -4.86
N GLY A 28 -8.02 0.45 -4.59
CA GLY A 28 -8.98 -0.44 -3.95
C GLY A 28 -9.40 0.01 -2.56
N GLY A 29 -8.47 0.57 -1.76
CA GLY A 29 -8.80 1.12 -0.43
C GLY A 29 -9.68 2.38 -0.50
N ARG A 30 -9.52 3.22 -1.53
CA ARG A 30 -10.40 4.37 -1.78
C ARG A 30 -11.78 3.92 -2.26
N LEU A 31 -11.80 2.96 -3.20
CA LEU A 31 -13.04 2.40 -3.71
C LEU A 31 -13.82 1.65 -2.62
N LEU A 32 -13.13 0.94 -1.73
CA LEU A 32 -13.73 0.30 -0.56
C LEU A 32 -14.61 1.28 0.23
N LYS A 33 -14.09 2.47 0.55
CA LYS A 33 -14.85 3.48 1.30
C LYS A 33 -16.06 3.97 0.53
N ALA A 34 -15.92 4.27 -0.75
CA ALA A 34 -17.05 4.67 -1.58
C ALA A 34 -18.13 3.60 -1.70
N LEU A 35 -17.73 2.32 -1.77
CA LEU A 35 -18.67 1.19 -1.80
C LEU A 35 -19.38 0.98 -0.45
N GLU A 36 -18.68 1.15 0.68
CA GLU A 36 -19.29 1.07 2.02
C GLU A 36 -20.34 2.16 2.27
N GLU A 37 -20.17 3.33 1.64
CA GLU A 37 -21.12 4.45 1.69
C GLU A 37 -22.29 4.29 0.69
N SER A 38 -22.22 3.30 -0.19
CA SER A 38 -23.23 3.04 -1.22
C SER A 38 -24.31 2.06 -0.76
N GLN A 39 -25.30 1.79 -1.64
CA GLN A 39 -26.35 0.82 -1.41
C GLN A 39 -25.96 -0.65 -1.69
N TYR A 40 -24.73 -0.89 -2.23
CA TYR A 40 -24.30 -2.22 -2.58
C TYR A 40 -23.85 -3.01 -1.35
N GLN A 41 -24.10 -4.30 -1.36
CA GLN A 41 -23.47 -5.21 -0.41
C GLN A 41 -22.05 -5.51 -0.88
N LEU A 42 -21.09 -5.47 0.03
CA LEU A 42 -19.68 -5.55 -0.32
C LEU A 42 -19.03 -6.80 0.27
N ARG A 43 -18.37 -7.55 -0.61
CA ARG A 43 -17.43 -8.62 -0.24
C ARG A 43 -16.04 -8.24 -0.72
N CYS A 44 -15.05 -8.40 0.14
CA CYS A 44 -13.64 -8.15 -0.18
C CYS A 44 -12.87 -9.47 -0.18
N LEU A 45 -12.12 -9.74 -1.27
CA LEU A 45 -11.17 -10.86 -1.33
C LEU A 45 -9.80 -10.39 -0.81
N ALA A 46 -9.28 -11.02 0.23
CA ALA A 46 -7.98 -10.69 0.80
C ALA A 46 -7.16 -11.93 1.10
N ARG A 47 -5.87 -11.91 0.76
CA ARG A 47 -4.91 -12.98 1.13
C ARG A 47 -4.71 -13.04 2.64
N ARG A 48 -4.77 -11.90 3.30
CA ARG A 48 -4.60 -11.73 4.75
C ARG A 48 -5.79 -10.92 5.32
N PRO A 49 -6.94 -11.57 5.57
CA PRO A 49 -8.14 -10.91 6.09
C PRO A 49 -7.89 -10.16 7.41
N GLU A 50 -6.99 -10.68 8.25
CA GLU A 50 -6.63 -10.09 9.54
C GLU A 50 -6.08 -8.65 9.43
N LEU A 51 -5.53 -8.27 8.27
CA LEU A 51 -5.06 -6.91 8.00
C LEU A 51 -6.15 -5.99 7.43
N LEU A 52 -7.21 -6.56 6.87
CA LEU A 52 -8.30 -5.80 6.25
C LEU A 52 -9.51 -5.66 7.18
N CYS A 53 -9.90 -6.71 7.90
CA CYS A 53 -11.05 -6.70 8.80
C CYS A 53 -11.13 -5.52 9.76
N PRO A 54 -10.03 -5.02 10.36
CA PRO A 54 -10.09 -3.86 11.25
C PRO A 54 -10.31 -2.52 10.52
N ARG A 55 -10.28 -2.51 9.18
CA ARG A 55 -10.33 -1.31 8.32
C ARG A 55 -11.65 -1.15 7.60
N VAL A 56 -12.51 -2.15 7.66
CA VAL A 56 -13.79 -2.19 6.96
C VAL A 56 -14.96 -2.07 7.93
N ASP A 57 -16.09 -1.64 7.41
CA ASP A 57 -17.32 -1.58 8.17
C ASP A 57 -17.83 -2.99 8.54
N SER A 58 -18.60 -3.07 9.63
CA SER A 58 -19.16 -4.34 10.13
C SER A 58 -20.08 -5.05 9.13
N LYS A 59 -20.57 -4.33 8.13
CA LYS A 59 -21.42 -4.84 7.03
C LYS A 59 -20.63 -5.46 5.89
N THR A 60 -19.35 -5.11 5.74
CA THR A 60 -18.46 -5.62 4.70
C THR A 60 -18.04 -7.06 5.03
N ASP A 61 -18.25 -7.97 4.09
CA ASP A 61 -17.79 -9.36 4.18
C ASP A 61 -16.33 -9.46 3.71
N VAL A 62 -15.42 -10.00 4.54
CA VAL A 62 -14.02 -10.18 4.18
C VAL A 62 -13.70 -11.66 4.13
N VAL A 63 -13.47 -12.17 2.93
CA VAL A 63 -13.15 -13.58 2.68
C VAL A 63 -11.68 -13.79 2.38
N LYS A 64 -11.13 -14.88 2.91
CA LYS A 64 -9.75 -15.29 2.61
C LYS A 64 -9.68 -15.91 1.23
N GLY A 65 -8.74 -15.44 0.38
CA GLY A 65 -8.48 -16.07 -0.92
C GLY A 65 -7.36 -15.39 -1.70
N ASP A 66 -6.95 -16.06 -2.76
CA ASP A 66 -5.93 -15.59 -3.71
C ASP A 66 -6.47 -15.75 -5.14
N VAL A 67 -6.25 -14.75 -5.98
CA VAL A 67 -6.64 -14.81 -7.40
C VAL A 67 -5.89 -15.91 -8.20
N LEU A 68 -4.82 -16.42 -7.65
CA LEU A 68 -4.10 -17.57 -8.21
C LEU A 68 -4.72 -18.93 -7.79
N ASP A 69 -5.59 -18.95 -6.78
CA ASP A 69 -6.28 -20.14 -6.30
C ASP A 69 -7.75 -20.14 -6.72
N ARG A 70 -8.08 -21.01 -7.69
CA ARG A 70 -9.44 -21.13 -8.26
C ARG A 70 -10.50 -21.51 -7.22
N SER A 71 -10.16 -22.36 -6.26
CA SER A 71 -11.10 -22.81 -5.22
C SER A 71 -11.51 -21.67 -4.29
N SER A 72 -10.56 -20.83 -3.90
CA SER A 72 -10.84 -19.65 -3.09
C SER A 72 -11.62 -18.57 -3.86
N LEU A 73 -11.36 -18.42 -5.17
CA LEU A 73 -12.13 -17.53 -6.03
C LEU A 73 -13.58 -17.98 -6.17
N LEU A 74 -13.85 -19.25 -6.40
CA LEU A 74 -15.21 -19.78 -6.54
C LEU A 74 -16.02 -19.52 -5.27
N SER A 75 -15.43 -19.77 -4.11
CA SER A 75 -16.08 -19.47 -2.81
C SER A 75 -16.34 -17.98 -2.63
N ALA A 76 -15.42 -17.11 -3.06
CA ALA A 76 -15.57 -15.67 -2.94
C ALA A 76 -16.62 -15.09 -3.91
N MET A 77 -16.77 -15.67 -5.09
CA MET A 77 -17.69 -15.21 -6.14
C MET A 77 -19.10 -15.74 -6.01
N ASN A 78 -19.37 -16.63 -5.06
CA ASN A 78 -20.72 -17.16 -4.84
C ASN A 78 -21.71 -16.03 -4.52
N GLY A 79 -22.77 -15.89 -5.33
CA GLY A 79 -23.81 -14.84 -5.23
C GLY A 79 -23.37 -13.45 -5.73
N VAL A 80 -22.15 -13.29 -6.22
CA VAL A 80 -21.63 -11.99 -6.70
C VAL A 80 -22.21 -11.64 -8.07
N LYS A 81 -22.74 -10.41 -8.19
CA LYS A 81 -23.24 -9.84 -9.45
C LYS A 81 -22.19 -9.07 -10.21
N ILE A 82 -21.43 -8.21 -9.52
CA ILE A 82 -20.40 -7.38 -10.14
C ILE A 82 -19.08 -7.60 -9.40
N ALA A 83 -17.98 -7.75 -10.15
CA ALA A 83 -16.67 -7.99 -9.58
C ALA A 83 -15.64 -6.96 -10.04
N PHE A 84 -15.00 -6.26 -9.09
CA PHE A 84 -13.86 -5.39 -9.36
C PHE A 84 -12.56 -6.19 -9.37
N TYR A 85 -11.83 -6.12 -10.49
CA TYR A 85 -10.50 -6.67 -10.62
C TYR A 85 -9.45 -5.56 -10.50
N LEU A 86 -8.94 -5.31 -9.29
CA LEU A 86 -7.94 -4.28 -8.99
C LEU A 86 -6.62 -4.87 -8.47
N VAL A 87 -6.38 -6.15 -8.75
CA VAL A 87 -5.14 -6.84 -8.36
C VAL A 87 -4.05 -6.57 -9.38
N HIS A 88 -2.82 -6.40 -8.90
CA HIS A 88 -1.63 -6.25 -9.72
C HIS A 88 -0.38 -6.74 -9.00
N SER A 89 0.46 -7.52 -9.71
CA SER A 89 1.64 -8.19 -9.13
C SER A 89 2.94 -7.38 -9.24
N MET A 90 2.89 -6.04 -9.43
CA MET A 90 4.07 -5.19 -9.66
C MET A 90 5.15 -5.34 -8.57
N GLY A 91 4.75 -5.55 -7.31
CA GLY A 91 5.64 -5.74 -6.17
C GLY A 91 6.21 -7.16 -6.03
N SER A 92 5.67 -8.14 -6.75
CA SER A 92 6.02 -9.55 -6.60
C SER A 92 7.43 -9.86 -7.12
N ALA A 93 8.13 -10.79 -6.46
CA ALA A 93 9.37 -11.37 -6.95
C ALA A 93 9.05 -12.43 -8.02
N GLY A 94 9.83 -12.50 -9.08
CA GLY A 94 9.66 -13.46 -10.19
C GLY A 94 8.96 -12.86 -11.42
N SER A 95 8.43 -13.71 -12.29
CA SER A 95 7.71 -13.32 -13.50
C SER A 95 6.32 -12.79 -13.14
N PHE A 96 6.22 -11.48 -12.93
CA PHE A 96 4.94 -10.83 -12.60
C PHE A 96 3.93 -10.92 -13.76
N GLU A 97 4.40 -10.94 -15.01
CA GLU A 97 3.57 -11.06 -16.21
C GLU A 97 2.83 -12.40 -16.24
N GLU A 98 3.51 -13.51 -15.89
CA GLU A 98 2.89 -14.84 -15.80
C GLU A 98 1.85 -14.91 -14.69
N ASN A 99 2.16 -14.35 -13.51
CA ASN A 99 1.24 -14.31 -12.40
C ASN A 99 0.00 -13.47 -12.72
N ASP A 100 0.17 -12.29 -13.36
CA ASP A 100 -0.94 -11.43 -13.77
C ASP A 100 -1.82 -12.14 -14.81
N ARG A 101 -1.20 -12.85 -15.79
CA ARG A 101 -1.91 -13.65 -16.80
C ARG A 101 -2.72 -14.77 -16.17
N LEU A 102 -2.09 -15.59 -15.31
CA LEU A 102 -2.76 -16.71 -14.64
C LEU A 102 -3.90 -16.22 -13.74
N ALA A 103 -3.67 -15.13 -12.99
CA ALA A 103 -4.68 -14.53 -12.13
C ALA A 103 -5.90 -14.04 -12.94
N ALA A 104 -5.68 -13.39 -14.09
CA ALA A 104 -6.76 -12.93 -14.96
C ALA A 104 -7.54 -14.10 -15.59
N GLN A 105 -6.84 -15.17 -16.03
CA GLN A 105 -7.47 -16.38 -16.55
C GLN A 105 -8.35 -17.07 -15.50
N ASN A 106 -7.83 -17.25 -14.29
CA ASN A 106 -8.59 -17.84 -13.19
C ASN A 106 -9.81 -16.99 -12.86
N PHE A 107 -9.60 -15.67 -12.72
CA PHE A 107 -10.67 -14.75 -12.35
C PHE A 107 -11.80 -14.74 -13.38
N GLY A 108 -11.49 -14.61 -14.68
CA GLY A 108 -12.48 -14.60 -15.74
C GLY A 108 -13.23 -15.94 -15.86
N ALA A 109 -12.51 -17.07 -15.74
CA ALA A 109 -13.12 -18.39 -15.80
C ALA A 109 -14.09 -18.63 -14.63
N ILE A 110 -13.68 -18.30 -13.41
CA ILE A 110 -14.50 -18.47 -12.20
C ILE A 110 -15.65 -17.46 -12.17
N ALA A 111 -15.46 -16.22 -12.63
CA ALA A 111 -16.52 -15.24 -12.76
C ALA A 111 -17.66 -15.76 -13.66
N LYS A 112 -17.32 -16.39 -14.79
CA LYS A 112 -18.27 -17.03 -15.68
C LYS A 112 -18.98 -18.20 -15.00
N GLU A 113 -18.25 -19.07 -14.32
CA GLU A 113 -18.78 -20.25 -13.61
C GLU A 113 -19.73 -19.85 -12.48
N ALA A 114 -19.41 -18.78 -11.74
CA ALA A 114 -20.21 -18.27 -10.64
C ALA A 114 -21.39 -17.40 -11.07
N GLY A 115 -21.54 -17.12 -12.37
CA GLY A 115 -22.63 -16.30 -12.89
C GLY A 115 -22.47 -14.80 -12.60
N VAL A 116 -21.23 -14.30 -12.51
CA VAL A 116 -20.95 -12.86 -12.39
C VAL A 116 -21.44 -12.17 -13.66
N GLU A 117 -22.22 -11.10 -13.50
CA GLU A 117 -22.85 -10.38 -14.61
C GLU A 117 -21.91 -9.38 -15.26
N ARG A 118 -20.93 -8.82 -14.50
CA ARG A 118 -19.96 -7.84 -15.00
C ARG A 118 -18.67 -7.83 -14.22
N ILE A 119 -17.56 -7.67 -14.94
CA ILE A 119 -16.25 -7.39 -14.36
C ILE A 119 -15.90 -5.93 -14.65
N ILE A 120 -15.45 -5.19 -13.62
CA ILE A 120 -14.91 -3.84 -13.77
C ILE A 120 -13.40 -3.92 -13.53
N TYR A 121 -12.63 -3.52 -14.53
CA TYR A 121 -11.17 -3.61 -14.53
C TYR A 121 -10.52 -2.25 -14.71
N LEU A 122 -9.49 -1.96 -13.91
CA LEU A 122 -8.64 -0.79 -14.08
C LEU A 122 -7.30 -1.20 -14.68
N GLY A 123 -7.06 -0.85 -15.93
CA GLY A 123 -5.83 -1.05 -16.70
C GLY A 123 -4.94 0.19 -16.73
N GLY A 124 -3.86 0.11 -17.52
CA GLY A 124 -2.93 1.21 -17.77
C GLY A 124 -3.12 1.81 -19.17
N LEU A 125 -3.09 3.13 -19.26
CA LEU A 125 -3.17 3.86 -20.51
C LEU A 125 -1.85 3.74 -21.31
N GLY A 126 -1.93 3.44 -22.58
CA GLY A 126 -0.79 3.33 -23.48
C GLY A 126 -1.22 2.95 -24.88
N ASN A 127 -0.45 3.35 -25.90
CA ASN A 127 -0.75 3.10 -27.29
C ASN A 127 -0.41 1.64 -27.68
N GLU A 128 -1.40 0.84 -28.00
CA GLU A 128 -1.22 -0.56 -28.45
C GLU A 128 -0.38 -0.69 -29.73
N LYS A 129 -0.27 0.37 -30.52
CA LYS A 129 0.53 0.40 -31.76
C LYS A 129 2.02 0.64 -31.52
N GLU A 130 2.41 0.94 -30.28
CA GLU A 130 3.80 1.16 -29.88
C GLU A 130 4.35 -0.03 -29.10
N VAL A 131 5.68 -0.16 -29.03
CA VAL A 131 6.33 -1.17 -28.19
C VAL A 131 6.23 -0.72 -26.74
N LEU A 132 5.23 -1.19 -26.02
CA LEU A 132 4.99 -0.84 -24.63
C LEU A 132 6.00 -1.48 -23.67
N SER A 133 6.21 -0.85 -22.52
CA SER A 133 6.93 -1.46 -21.41
C SER A 133 6.27 -2.78 -20.97
N SER A 134 7.04 -3.68 -20.37
CA SER A 134 6.54 -4.96 -19.87
C SER A 134 5.34 -4.78 -18.94
N HIS A 135 5.38 -3.73 -18.10
CA HIS A 135 4.30 -3.40 -17.19
C HIS A 135 3.01 -2.97 -17.91
N LEU A 136 3.07 -2.03 -18.87
CA LEU A 136 1.88 -1.58 -19.62
C LEU A 136 1.32 -2.71 -20.49
N ARG A 137 2.19 -3.50 -21.11
CA ARG A 137 1.79 -4.68 -21.89
C ARG A 137 1.04 -5.70 -21.04
N SER A 138 1.55 -6.06 -19.85
CA SER A 138 0.87 -6.97 -18.93
C SER A 138 -0.51 -6.44 -18.54
N ARG A 139 -0.65 -5.13 -18.27
CA ARG A 139 -1.93 -4.51 -17.94
C ARG A 139 -2.95 -4.62 -19.08
N GLN A 140 -2.53 -4.42 -20.31
CA GLN A 140 -3.41 -4.55 -21.49
C GLN A 140 -3.74 -6.02 -21.78
N GLU A 141 -2.78 -6.94 -21.60
CA GLU A 141 -3.00 -8.38 -21.73
C GLU A 141 -4.04 -8.89 -20.74
N VAL A 142 -4.00 -8.44 -19.48
CA VAL A 142 -5.03 -8.73 -18.46
C VAL A 142 -6.41 -8.29 -18.94
N GLY A 143 -6.56 -7.07 -19.46
CA GLY A 143 -7.83 -6.60 -20.01
C GLY A 143 -8.33 -7.48 -21.16
N TYR A 144 -7.44 -7.87 -22.07
CA TYR A 144 -7.77 -8.78 -23.16
C TYR A 144 -8.27 -10.15 -22.65
N ILE A 145 -7.56 -10.76 -21.69
CA ILE A 145 -7.93 -12.05 -21.10
C ILE A 145 -9.30 -11.98 -20.42
N LEU A 146 -9.55 -10.92 -19.64
CA LEU A 146 -10.84 -10.74 -18.96
C LEU A 146 -11.98 -10.60 -19.99
N ARG A 147 -11.84 -9.80 -21.06
CA ARG A 147 -12.86 -9.68 -22.10
C ARG A 147 -13.09 -10.99 -22.87
N ALA A 148 -12.09 -11.85 -22.97
CA ALA A 148 -12.19 -13.16 -23.59
C ALA A 148 -12.92 -14.21 -22.71
N SER A 149 -13.22 -13.90 -21.44
CA SER A 149 -13.88 -14.82 -20.51
C SER A 149 -15.37 -15.05 -20.77
N ASN A 150 -15.98 -14.31 -21.68
CA ASN A 150 -17.42 -14.26 -21.94
C ASN A 150 -18.27 -13.72 -20.76
N VAL A 151 -17.66 -12.98 -19.84
CA VAL A 151 -18.35 -12.11 -18.87
C VAL A 151 -18.19 -10.68 -19.38
N PRO A 152 -19.23 -9.85 -19.44
CA PRO A 152 -19.11 -8.46 -19.83
C PRO A 152 -18.09 -7.71 -18.98
N VAL A 153 -17.16 -6.97 -19.63
CA VAL A 153 -16.08 -6.24 -18.95
C VAL A 153 -16.21 -4.75 -19.24
N THR A 154 -16.17 -3.94 -18.18
CA THR A 154 -15.91 -2.50 -18.30
C THR A 154 -14.44 -2.25 -17.91
N GLU A 155 -13.60 -2.05 -18.92
CA GLU A 155 -12.17 -1.75 -18.74
C GLU A 155 -11.95 -0.24 -18.79
N PHE A 156 -11.38 0.30 -17.71
CA PHE A 156 -10.82 1.66 -17.70
C PHE A 156 -9.31 1.61 -17.85
N ARG A 157 -8.77 2.42 -18.76
CA ARG A 157 -7.33 2.64 -18.89
C ARG A 157 -6.99 4.05 -18.43
N ALA A 158 -6.25 4.13 -17.34
CA ALA A 158 -5.84 5.40 -16.74
C ALA A 158 -4.33 5.62 -16.89
N SER A 159 -3.93 6.88 -16.96
CA SER A 159 -2.56 7.34 -16.81
C SER A 159 -2.15 7.33 -15.35
N ILE A 160 -1.28 8.23 -14.92
CA ILE A 160 -0.89 8.36 -13.52
C ILE A 160 -2.05 8.91 -12.67
N VAL A 161 -2.19 8.35 -11.47
CA VAL A 161 -3.21 8.80 -10.51
C VAL A 161 -2.58 9.79 -9.54
N ILE A 162 -3.16 10.99 -9.45
CA ILE A 162 -2.76 12.04 -8.50
C ILE A 162 -3.68 11.94 -7.27
N GLY A 163 -3.07 11.83 -6.10
CA GLY A 163 -3.77 11.84 -4.82
C GLY A 163 -2.83 11.49 -3.67
N SER A 164 -3.19 11.92 -2.47
CA SER A 164 -2.41 11.64 -1.25
C SER A 164 -2.20 10.15 -1.06
N GLY A 165 -0.94 9.73 -0.96
CA GLY A 165 -0.54 8.32 -0.78
C GLY A 165 -0.44 7.51 -2.07
N SER A 166 -0.72 8.07 -3.27
CA SER A 166 -0.48 7.35 -4.53
C SER A 166 1.01 7.22 -4.83
N LEU A 167 1.38 6.14 -5.50
CA LEU A 167 2.77 5.85 -5.84
C LEU A 167 3.41 6.97 -6.68
N SER A 168 2.71 7.44 -7.71
CA SER A 168 3.20 8.48 -8.62
C SER A 168 3.30 9.84 -7.93
N PHE A 169 2.32 10.20 -7.11
CA PHE A 169 2.33 11.45 -6.36
C PHE A 169 3.44 11.46 -5.31
N GLU A 170 3.65 10.37 -4.55
CA GLU A 170 4.74 10.24 -3.58
C GLU A 170 6.13 10.31 -4.23
N MET A 171 6.25 9.82 -5.46
CA MET A 171 7.49 9.96 -6.24
C MET A 171 7.76 11.43 -6.56
N ILE A 172 6.79 12.14 -7.13
CA ILE A 172 6.90 13.56 -7.49
C ILE A 172 7.21 14.41 -6.26
N LYS A 173 6.44 14.21 -5.19
CA LYS A 173 6.61 14.87 -3.90
C LYS A 173 8.04 14.69 -3.37
N SER A 174 8.50 13.45 -3.29
CA SER A 174 9.84 13.14 -2.75
C SER A 174 10.97 13.75 -3.58
N LEU A 175 10.85 13.77 -4.90
CA LEU A 175 11.83 14.39 -5.78
C LEU A 175 11.89 15.90 -5.54
N VAL A 176 10.75 16.57 -5.55
CA VAL A 176 10.68 18.02 -5.40
C VAL A 176 11.06 18.47 -3.99
N GLU A 177 10.61 17.76 -2.95
CA GLU A 177 10.88 18.16 -1.56
C GLU A 177 12.32 17.92 -1.12
N ARG A 178 13.00 16.89 -1.63
CA ARG A 178 14.34 16.52 -1.18
C ARG A 178 15.47 17.14 -1.97
N LEU A 179 15.23 17.50 -3.23
CA LEU A 179 16.27 17.98 -4.13
C LEU A 179 16.17 19.49 -4.34
N PRO A 180 17.21 20.28 -4.01
CA PRO A 180 17.30 21.69 -4.39
C PRO A 180 17.65 21.85 -5.88
N VAL A 181 18.37 20.87 -6.46
CA VAL A 181 18.73 20.79 -7.88
C VAL A 181 18.32 19.43 -8.41
N MET A 182 17.54 19.39 -9.47
CA MET A 182 17.11 18.18 -10.15
C MET A 182 17.67 18.10 -11.57
N LEU A 183 18.29 16.97 -11.87
CA LEU A 183 18.62 16.60 -13.25
C LEU A 183 17.39 16.00 -13.92
N ILE A 184 16.94 16.61 -15.00
CA ILE A 184 15.71 16.23 -15.72
C ILE A 184 16.06 15.35 -16.90
N PRO A 185 15.83 14.02 -16.83
CA PRO A 185 16.06 13.12 -17.95
C PRO A 185 14.98 13.28 -19.03
N LYS A 186 15.28 12.81 -20.25
CA LYS A 186 14.37 12.92 -21.41
C LYS A 186 12.97 12.36 -21.15
N TRP A 187 12.84 11.29 -20.37
CA TRP A 187 11.53 10.71 -20.06
C TRP A 187 10.62 11.66 -19.26
N ALA A 188 11.19 12.59 -18.48
CA ALA A 188 10.40 13.57 -17.72
C ALA A 188 9.71 14.61 -18.65
N LEU A 189 10.07 14.67 -19.91
CA LEU A 189 9.44 15.49 -20.94
C LEU A 189 8.28 14.77 -21.66
N MET A 190 8.08 13.48 -21.36
CA MET A 190 6.97 12.72 -21.96
C MET A 190 5.63 13.20 -21.39
N PHE A 191 4.62 13.24 -22.28
CA PHE A 191 3.28 13.68 -21.91
C PHE A 191 2.49 12.57 -21.23
N ALA A 192 1.78 12.95 -20.20
CA ALA A 192 0.79 12.16 -19.49
C ALA A 192 -0.51 12.97 -19.35
N GLN A 193 -1.61 12.30 -19.13
CA GLN A 193 -2.88 12.91 -18.77
C GLN A 193 -3.30 12.39 -17.39
N PRO A 194 -2.74 13.02 -16.31
CA PRO A 194 -2.98 12.57 -14.94
C PRO A 194 -4.45 12.65 -14.57
N ILE A 195 -4.93 11.70 -13.79
CA ILE A 195 -6.30 11.70 -13.25
C ILE A 195 -6.29 11.86 -11.74
N ALA A 196 -7.19 12.68 -11.19
CA ALA A 196 -7.40 12.76 -9.76
C ALA A 196 -7.98 11.45 -9.23
N ILE A 197 -7.60 11.04 -8.03
CA ILE A 197 -8.13 9.80 -7.42
C ILE A 197 -9.66 9.86 -7.24
N GLU A 198 -10.18 11.03 -6.92
CA GLU A 198 -11.62 11.26 -6.74
C GLU A 198 -12.39 11.00 -8.05
N ASP A 199 -11.88 11.51 -9.18
CA ASP A 199 -12.49 11.31 -10.50
C ASP A 199 -12.41 9.84 -10.91
N LEU A 200 -11.25 9.19 -10.67
CA LEU A 200 -11.09 7.75 -10.92
C LEU A 200 -12.11 6.92 -10.14
N ILE A 201 -12.29 7.20 -8.84
CA ILE A 201 -13.29 6.50 -8.03
C ILE A 201 -14.70 6.75 -8.56
N SER A 202 -15.01 7.97 -8.99
CA SER A 202 -16.31 8.30 -9.60
C SER A 202 -16.56 7.47 -10.85
N TYR A 203 -15.59 7.32 -11.76
CA TYR A 203 -15.72 6.42 -12.92
C TYR A 203 -15.98 4.97 -12.53
N LEU A 204 -15.25 4.45 -11.54
CA LEU A 204 -15.43 3.09 -11.06
C LEU A 204 -16.82 2.87 -10.43
N MET A 205 -17.31 3.87 -9.67
CA MET A 205 -18.66 3.81 -9.07
C MET A 205 -19.76 3.93 -10.11
N GLU A 206 -19.66 4.84 -11.08
CA GLU A 206 -20.65 4.96 -12.15
C GLU A 206 -20.69 3.73 -13.07
N ALA A 207 -19.58 2.98 -13.18
CA ALA A 207 -19.55 1.72 -13.94
C ALA A 207 -20.48 0.64 -13.37
N LEU A 208 -20.84 0.71 -12.08
CA LEU A 208 -21.83 -0.18 -11.45
C LEU A 208 -23.23 -0.03 -12.06
N LEU A 209 -23.52 1.09 -12.70
CA LEU A 209 -24.82 1.38 -13.32
C LEU A 209 -24.96 0.82 -14.74
N LYS A 210 -23.90 0.23 -15.32
CA LYS A 210 -23.93 -0.38 -16.65
C LYS A 210 -24.55 -1.79 -16.57
N ASN A 211 -25.72 -1.98 -17.14
CA ASN A 211 -26.54 -3.22 -17.01
C ASN A 211 -26.66 -4.00 -18.33
N ASP A 212 -25.92 -3.65 -19.37
CA ASP A 212 -25.95 -4.36 -20.65
C ASP A 212 -24.86 -5.45 -20.75
N ASN A 213 -25.00 -6.36 -21.72
CA ASN A 213 -24.07 -7.45 -21.96
C ASN A 213 -22.90 -7.05 -22.88
N THR A 214 -22.46 -5.79 -22.87
CA THR A 214 -21.45 -5.26 -23.76
C THR A 214 -20.12 -5.08 -23.06
N ASN A 215 -19.03 -5.42 -23.76
CA ASN A 215 -17.69 -5.08 -23.33
C ASN A 215 -17.41 -3.60 -23.65
N TYR A 216 -16.89 -2.88 -22.65
CA TYR A 216 -16.46 -1.49 -22.80
C TYR A 216 -14.98 -1.34 -22.52
N LEU A 217 -14.33 -0.51 -23.31
CA LEU A 217 -12.98 -0.04 -23.07
C LEU A 217 -13.01 1.49 -23.12
N PHE A 218 -12.65 2.12 -21.99
CA PHE A 218 -12.62 3.57 -21.84
C PHE A 218 -11.24 4.04 -21.45
N GLU A 219 -10.69 4.98 -22.21
CA GLU A 219 -9.51 5.73 -21.80
C GLU A 219 -9.95 6.90 -20.93
N ILE A 220 -9.35 7.03 -19.71
CA ILE A 220 -9.70 8.07 -18.76
C ILE A 220 -8.47 8.86 -18.30
N GLY A 221 -8.62 10.16 -18.17
CA GLY A 221 -7.60 11.11 -17.73
C GLY A 221 -8.24 12.34 -17.10
N GLY A 222 -7.41 13.19 -16.50
CA GLY A 222 -7.83 14.52 -16.07
C GLY A 222 -8.02 15.47 -17.25
N PHE A 223 -8.28 16.74 -16.94
CA PHE A 223 -8.49 17.75 -17.97
C PHE A 223 -7.21 18.07 -18.76
N ASP A 224 -6.04 18.09 -18.10
CA ASP A 224 -4.79 18.57 -18.67
C ASP A 224 -3.91 17.43 -19.21
N GLN A 225 -3.29 17.69 -20.37
CA GLN A 225 -2.16 16.92 -20.89
C GLN A 225 -0.86 17.67 -20.56
N VAL A 226 -0.01 17.08 -19.71
CA VAL A 226 1.18 17.74 -19.18
C VAL A 226 2.37 16.79 -19.17
N SER A 227 3.59 17.35 -19.23
CA SER A 227 4.78 16.53 -19.00
C SER A 227 5.00 16.23 -17.52
N TYR A 228 5.79 15.20 -17.22
CA TYR A 228 6.20 14.93 -15.82
C TYR A 228 6.97 16.11 -15.22
N LEU A 229 7.74 16.84 -16.04
CA LEU A 229 8.40 18.06 -15.63
C LEU A 229 7.40 19.14 -15.20
N ASP A 230 6.31 19.30 -15.96
CA ASP A 230 5.28 20.29 -15.62
C ASP A 230 4.56 19.91 -14.32
N ILE A 231 4.26 18.64 -14.11
CA ILE A 231 3.67 18.15 -12.84
C ILE A 231 4.61 18.49 -11.66
N MET A 232 5.92 18.28 -11.80
CA MET A 232 6.91 18.63 -10.75
C MET A 232 6.98 20.14 -10.52
N ARG A 233 6.88 20.97 -11.58
CA ARG A 233 6.82 22.42 -11.47
C ARG A 233 5.56 22.91 -10.76
N ILE A 234 4.40 22.34 -11.13
CA ILE A 234 3.12 22.65 -10.48
C ILE A 234 3.18 22.30 -9.00
N TYR A 235 3.71 21.12 -8.67
CA TYR A 235 3.89 20.72 -7.27
C TYR A 235 4.81 21.69 -6.51
N ALA A 236 6.00 22.02 -7.06
CA ALA A 236 6.94 22.95 -6.45
C ALA A 236 6.33 24.34 -6.18
N LYS A 237 5.55 24.86 -7.16
CA LYS A 237 4.79 26.11 -7.04
C LYS A 237 3.82 26.08 -5.86
N ASN A 238 3.03 24.98 -5.73
CA ASN A 238 2.01 24.85 -4.69
C ASN A 238 2.58 24.69 -3.26
N ILE A 239 3.84 24.26 -3.12
CA ILE A 239 4.52 24.22 -1.81
C ILE A 239 5.49 25.39 -1.60
N ASN A 240 5.44 26.42 -2.48
CA ASN A 240 6.33 27.59 -2.46
C ASN A 240 7.83 27.24 -2.43
N LYS A 241 8.24 26.16 -3.11
CA LYS A 241 9.63 25.71 -3.16
C LYS A 241 10.27 26.04 -4.50
N LYS A 242 11.43 26.73 -4.46
CA LYS A 242 12.26 26.96 -5.64
C LYS A 242 13.18 25.76 -5.85
N VAL A 243 13.04 25.08 -7.00
CA VAL A 243 13.88 23.95 -7.40
C VAL A 243 14.52 24.26 -8.74
N MET A 244 15.83 24.15 -8.82
CA MET A 244 16.54 24.28 -10.09
C MET A 244 16.39 22.98 -10.88
N MET A 245 15.82 23.04 -12.07
CA MET A 245 15.55 21.90 -12.94
C MET A 245 16.43 21.99 -14.20
N ILE A 246 17.43 21.11 -14.31
CA ILE A 246 18.44 21.12 -15.37
C ILE A 246 18.19 19.95 -16.31
N PRO A 247 17.77 20.18 -17.57
CA PRO A 247 17.63 19.12 -18.56
C PRO A 247 18.98 18.46 -18.86
N VAL A 248 19.00 17.12 -18.85
CA VAL A 248 20.23 16.33 -19.17
C VAL A 248 19.93 15.35 -20.31
N PRO A 249 20.78 15.29 -21.35
CA PRO A 249 20.52 14.46 -22.53
C PRO A 249 20.69 12.95 -22.26
N VAL A 250 21.44 12.57 -21.22
CA VAL A 250 21.89 11.18 -21.00
C VAL A 250 21.67 10.74 -19.55
N LEU A 251 20.42 10.40 -19.21
CA LEU A 251 20.15 9.51 -18.07
C LEU A 251 19.33 8.33 -18.60
N THR A 252 19.97 7.16 -18.62
CA THR A 252 19.26 5.93 -19.00
C THR A 252 18.17 5.62 -17.97
N PRO A 253 17.08 4.93 -18.35
CA PRO A 253 16.05 4.49 -17.40
C PRO A 253 16.62 3.70 -16.22
N TYR A 254 17.69 2.94 -16.44
CA TYR A 254 18.37 2.16 -15.41
C TYR A 254 19.04 3.06 -14.36
N LEU A 255 19.88 4.02 -14.76
CA LEU A 255 20.52 4.97 -13.85
C LEU A 255 19.49 5.83 -13.12
N SER A 256 18.44 6.28 -13.83
CA SER A 256 17.32 7.01 -13.23
C SER A 256 16.63 6.19 -12.15
N SER A 257 16.42 4.89 -12.35
CA SER A 257 15.73 4.02 -11.38
C SER A 257 16.55 3.78 -10.12
N LEU A 258 17.88 3.64 -10.24
CA LEU A 258 18.79 3.52 -9.09
C LEU A 258 18.76 4.80 -8.25
N TRP A 259 18.86 5.94 -8.93
CA TRP A 259 18.84 7.25 -8.28
C TRP A 259 17.49 7.54 -7.62
N LEU A 260 16.37 7.25 -8.28
CA LEU A 260 15.03 7.29 -7.69
C LEU A 260 14.96 6.42 -6.45
N GLY A 261 15.51 5.20 -6.53
CA GLY A 261 15.59 4.28 -5.41
C GLY A 261 16.34 4.86 -4.20
N LEU A 262 17.30 5.76 -4.36
CA LEU A 262 18.01 6.42 -3.26
C LEU A 262 17.23 7.60 -2.65
N ILE A 263 16.51 8.35 -3.46
CA ILE A 263 15.90 9.63 -3.05
C ILE A 263 14.43 9.48 -2.66
N THR A 264 13.70 8.56 -3.28
CA THR A 264 12.27 8.39 -3.05
C THR A 264 11.97 7.21 -2.11
N PRO A 265 10.79 7.15 -1.46
CA PRO A 265 10.37 5.97 -0.69
C PRO A 265 10.05 4.75 -1.58
N LEU A 266 10.32 4.84 -2.88
CA LEU A 266 10.11 3.76 -3.83
C LEU A 266 11.22 2.73 -3.77
N TYR A 267 10.86 1.46 -3.83
CA TYR A 267 11.84 0.40 -4.02
C TYR A 267 12.45 0.51 -5.42
N ALA A 268 13.75 0.34 -5.55
CA ALA A 268 14.44 0.43 -6.83
C ALA A 268 13.76 -0.44 -7.92
N ARG A 269 13.23 -1.62 -7.53
CA ARG A 269 12.51 -2.53 -8.42
C ARG A 269 11.18 -1.96 -8.94
N ILE A 270 10.39 -1.31 -8.07
CA ILE A 270 9.14 -0.66 -8.46
C ILE A 270 9.43 0.62 -9.24
N GLY A 271 10.39 1.42 -8.77
CA GLY A 271 10.84 2.63 -9.45
C GLY A 271 11.32 2.35 -10.87
N ARG A 272 12.02 1.23 -11.11
CA ARG A 272 12.45 0.82 -12.45
C ARG A 272 11.27 0.56 -13.39
N LYS A 273 10.27 -0.24 -12.97
CA LYS A 273 9.07 -0.53 -13.77
C LYS A 273 8.27 0.73 -14.07
N LEU A 274 8.20 1.67 -13.11
CA LEU A 274 7.57 2.97 -13.34
C LEU A 274 8.32 3.78 -14.39
N VAL A 275 9.63 3.94 -14.26
CA VAL A 275 10.45 4.70 -15.23
C VAL A 275 10.35 4.08 -16.61
N GLU A 276 10.39 2.76 -16.74
CA GLU A 276 10.16 2.05 -18.00
C GLU A 276 8.79 2.34 -18.61
N SER A 277 7.77 2.60 -17.79
CA SER A 277 6.42 2.96 -18.28
C SER A 277 6.29 4.44 -18.64
N ILE A 278 6.98 5.32 -17.90
CA ILE A 278 6.95 6.78 -18.09
C ILE A 278 7.59 7.22 -19.44
N VAL A 279 8.48 6.40 -20.03
CA VAL A 279 9.06 6.69 -21.37
C VAL A 279 8.01 6.71 -22.47
N HIS A 280 6.81 6.21 -22.23
CA HIS A 280 5.69 6.19 -23.18
C HIS A 280 4.71 7.31 -22.85
N SER A 281 4.17 7.95 -23.89
CA SER A 281 3.09 8.92 -23.71
C SER A 281 1.82 8.22 -23.26
N THR A 282 1.23 8.71 -22.15
CA THR A 282 0.00 8.17 -21.58
C THR A 282 -1.10 9.23 -21.57
N VAL A 283 -1.49 9.67 -22.78
CA VAL A 283 -2.58 10.62 -23.01
C VAL A 283 -3.81 9.90 -23.57
N VAL A 284 -4.99 10.39 -23.24
CA VAL A 284 -6.27 9.92 -23.75
C VAL A 284 -6.36 10.21 -25.23
N ARG A 285 -6.74 9.22 -26.03
CA ARG A 285 -6.93 9.31 -27.48
C ARG A 285 -8.37 9.11 -27.88
N ASP A 286 -9.13 8.44 -27.03
CA ASP A 286 -10.54 8.17 -27.18
C ASP A 286 -11.30 8.82 -26.01
N ASP A 287 -12.10 9.84 -26.31
CA ASP A 287 -12.87 10.62 -25.35
C ASP A 287 -14.28 10.05 -25.06
N THR A 288 -14.57 8.84 -25.55
CA THR A 288 -15.88 8.18 -25.34
C THR A 288 -16.27 8.09 -23.85
N ALA A 289 -15.32 8.05 -22.92
CA ALA A 289 -15.60 8.10 -21.49
C ALA A 289 -16.34 9.39 -21.10
N LEU A 290 -15.97 10.55 -21.64
CA LEU A 290 -16.61 11.84 -21.34
C LEU A 290 -18.07 11.91 -21.77
N HIS A 291 -18.46 11.11 -22.77
CA HIS A 291 -19.83 11.04 -23.29
C HIS A 291 -20.67 9.96 -22.58
N ASN A 292 -20.03 8.96 -22.02
CA ASN A 292 -20.68 7.83 -21.36
C ASN A 292 -20.88 8.00 -19.83
N PHE A 293 -20.16 8.93 -19.21
CA PHE A 293 -20.21 9.19 -17.79
C PHE A 293 -20.46 10.68 -17.52
N LYS A 294 -21.11 10.98 -16.40
CA LYS A 294 -21.43 12.38 -16.02
C LYS A 294 -20.26 13.10 -15.31
N ILE A 295 -19.08 12.53 -15.37
CA ILE A 295 -17.91 13.01 -14.67
C ILE A 295 -17.24 14.12 -15.49
N LYS A 296 -16.86 15.21 -14.82
CA LYS A 296 -16.04 16.29 -15.36
C LYS A 296 -14.69 16.25 -14.67
N PRO A 297 -13.68 15.61 -15.27
CA PRO A 297 -12.38 15.46 -14.65
C PRO A 297 -11.72 16.81 -14.36
N ILE A 298 -11.14 16.95 -13.15
CA ILE A 298 -10.43 18.16 -12.74
C ILE A 298 -9.03 18.24 -13.37
N GLY A 299 -8.47 19.46 -13.35
CA GLY A 299 -7.11 19.71 -13.83
C GLY A 299 -6.03 19.25 -12.83
N VAL A 300 -4.79 19.11 -13.33
CA VAL A 300 -3.66 18.59 -12.56
C VAL A 300 -3.29 19.50 -11.38
N GLU A 301 -3.41 20.83 -11.52
CA GLU A 301 -3.13 21.79 -10.44
C GLU A 301 -4.11 21.59 -9.28
N GLU A 302 -5.40 21.46 -9.56
CA GLU A 302 -6.42 21.23 -8.54
C GLU A 302 -6.24 19.86 -7.88
N ALA A 303 -5.95 18.80 -8.65
CA ALA A 303 -5.68 17.48 -8.12
C ALA A 303 -4.49 17.48 -7.14
N ILE A 304 -3.41 18.19 -7.47
CA ILE A 304 -2.24 18.37 -6.59
C ILE A 304 -2.61 19.15 -5.32
N GLN A 305 -3.37 20.23 -5.43
CA GLN A 305 -3.80 21.01 -4.28
C GLN A 305 -4.65 20.19 -3.30
N ARG A 306 -5.59 19.38 -3.82
CA ARG A 306 -6.39 18.45 -3.01
C ARG A 306 -5.51 17.42 -2.32
N ALA A 307 -4.54 16.82 -3.03
CA ALA A 307 -3.61 15.86 -2.47
C ALA A 307 -2.75 16.47 -1.34
N ILE A 308 -2.19 17.67 -1.52
CA ILE A 308 -1.41 18.38 -0.49
C ILE A 308 -2.29 18.69 0.74
N LYS A 309 -3.52 19.14 0.53
CA LYS A 309 -4.45 19.44 1.63
C LYS A 309 -4.77 18.21 2.48
N LEU A 310 -4.96 17.04 1.86
CA LEU A 310 -5.19 15.77 2.55
C LEU A 310 -3.93 15.30 3.29
N GLU A 311 -2.74 15.44 2.70
CA GLU A 311 -1.47 15.12 3.37
C GLU A 311 -1.28 15.96 4.65
N ASN A 312 -1.53 17.27 4.56
CA ASN A 312 -1.37 18.18 5.70
C ASN A 312 -2.34 17.89 6.85
N ARG A 313 -3.50 17.30 6.54
CA ARG A 313 -4.47 16.84 7.55
C ARG A 313 -4.10 15.49 8.19
N GLY A 314 -3.05 14.83 7.72
CA GLY A 314 -2.66 13.50 8.19
C GLY A 314 -3.68 12.38 7.88
N SER A 315 -4.62 12.65 6.97
CA SER A 315 -5.80 11.82 6.72
C SER A 315 -5.72 11.02 5.40
N ALA A 316 -4.52 10.61 4.98
CA ALA A 316 -4.43 9.68 3.85
C ALA A 316 -5.12 8.36 4.22
N GLU A 317 -6.29 8.10 3.61
CA GLU A 317 -7.14 6.92 3.91
C GLU A 317 -6.48 5.61 3.48
N SER A 318 -5.67 5.63 2.44
CA SER A 318 -4.89 4.49 1.95
C SER A 318 -3.60 4.97 1.31
N ARG A 319 -2.53 4.16 1.41
CA ARG A 319 -1.24 4.44 0.78
C ARG A 319 -0.81 3.24 -0.06
N TRP A 320 -0.04 3.47 -1.12
CA TRP A 320 0.40 2.41 -2.02
C TRP A 320 1.19 1.29 -1.31
N TYR A 321 1.90 1.62 -0.25
CA TYR A 321 2.69 0.65 0.52
C TYR A 321 1.90 -0.09 1.61
N ASP A 322 0.62 0.23 1.83
CA ASP A 322 -0.28 -0.55 2.68
C ASP A 322 -0.65 -1.89 2.01
N SER A 323 -0.50 -1.98 0.69
CA SER A 323 -0.66 -3.25 -0.03
C SER A 323 0.36 -4.28 0.43
N THR A 324 -0.08 -5.50 0.74
CA THR A 324 0.79 -6.62 1.11
C THR A 324 1.77 -7.01 0.00
N SER A 325 1.45 -6.73 -1.26
CA SER A 325 2.36 -6.96 -2.40
C SER A 325 3.49 -5.95 -2.50
N SER A 326 3.39 -4.79 -1.83
CA SER A 326 4.41 -3.74 -1.89
C SER A 326 5.75 -4.16 -1.30
N SER A 327 5.78 -5.07 -0.32
CA SER A 327 7.00 -5.61 0.28
C SER A 327 7.72 -6.65 -0.58
N GLY A 328 7.06 -7.14 -1.64
CA GLY A 328 7.59 -8.20 -2.52
C GLY A 328 7.43 -9.61 -1.98
N GLU A 329 6.70 -9.80 -0.88
CA GLU A 329 6.33 -11.13 -0.39
C GLU A 329 5.18 -11.70 -1.22
N THR A 330 5.47 -12.77 -1.98
CA THR A 330 4.51 -13.39 -2.90
C THR A 330 3.77 -14.57 -2.30
N ASN A 331 4.22 -15.10 -1.14
CA ASN A 331 3.58 -16.28 -0.58
C ASN A 331 3.76 -16.37 0.94
N PRO A 332 2.71 -16.01 1.73
CA PRO A 332 2.75 -16.21 3.18
C PRO A 332 2.70 -17.71 3.57
N ASP A 333 2.26 -18.58 2.66
CA ASP A 333 2.01 -19.99 2.91
C ASP A 333 3.16 -20.94 2.48
N LYS A 334 4.31 -20.42 2.02
CA LYS A 334 5.50 -21.28 1.98
C LYS A 334 5.80 -21.70 3.41
N ARG A 335 5.30 -22.88 3.79
CA ARG A 335 5.60 -23.56 5.05
C ARG A 335 7.08 -23.91 5.07
N PHE A 336 7.92 -22.91 5.33
CA PHE A 336 9.23 -23.20 5.84
C PHE A 336 9.02 -23.78 7.25
N LYS A 337 9.57 -24.96 7.51
CA LYS A 337 9.71 -25.42 8.89
C LYS A 337 10.65 -24.44 9.56
N PHE A 338 10.08 -23.43 10.26
CA PHE A 338 10.85 -22.53 11.09
C PHE A 338 11.41 -23.33 12.27
N GLY A 339 12.68 -23.08 12.60
CA GLY A 339 13.32 -23.62 13.78
C GLY A 339 12.74 -23.03 15.07
N GLU A 340 13.43 -23.20 16.17
CA GLU A 340 13.06 -22.59 17.47
C GLU A 340 12.96 -21.08 17.35
N ARG A 341 11.92 -20.49 17.97
CA ARG A 341 11.77 -19.06 18.15
C ARG A 341 12.84 -18.54 19.09
N LEU A 342 13.57 -17.52 18.67
CA LEU A 342 14.49 -16.78 19.51
C LEU A 342 13.78 -15.55 20.03
N ILE A 343 13.75 -15.39 21.35
CA ILE A 343 12.94 -14.36 22.02
C ILE A 343 13.85 -13.57 22.97
N ASP A 344 13.77 -12.25 22.90
CA ASP A 344 14.37 -11.31 23.86
C ASP A 344 13.24 -10.47 24.47
N THR A 345 12.94 -10.70 25.75
CA THR A 345 11.87 -9.99 26.47
C THR A 345 12.46 -9.12 27.57
N ARG A 346 11.95 -7.89 27.68
CA ARG A 346 12.33 -6.91 28.69
C ARG A 346 11.08 -6.34 29.35
N THR A 347 11.16 -6.12 30.62
CA THR A 347 10.08 -5.53 31.43
C THR A 347 10.60 -4.37 32.26
N LEU A 348 9.76 -3.34 32.38
CA LEU A 348 10.06 -2.18 33.22
C LEU A 348 8.77 -1.71 33.93
N ASN A 349 8.82 -1.59 35.24
CA ASN A 349 7.71 -1.05 36.04
C ASN A 349 7.86 0.47 36.15
N ILE A 350 6.76 1.18 35.96
CA ILE A 350 6.71 2.64 36.04
C ILE A 350 5.48 3.13 36.81
N ASN A 351 5.65 4.26 37.49
CA ASN A 351 4.62 4.84 38.36
C ASN A 351 3.71 5.78 37.57
N VAL A 352 3.09 5.27 36.53
CA VAL A 352 2.05 5.97 35.73
C VAL A 352 0.98 4.98 35.28
N PRO A 353 -0.27 5.45 35.04
CA PRO A 353 -1.34 4.62 34.51
C PRO A 353 -1.00 4.05 33.15
N ALA A 354 -1.63 2.94 32.75
CA ALA A 354 -1.35 2.24 31.49
C ALA A 354 -1.60 3.12 30.26
N GLU A 355 -2.62 3.96 30.28
CA GLU A 355 -2.94 4.91 29.21
C GLU A 355 -1.76 5.85 28.95
N THR A 356 -1.19 6.43 30.01
CA THR A 356 -0.03 7.32 29.92
C THR A 356 1.23 6.58 29.49
N ALA A 357 1.43 5.35 29.99
CA ALA A 357 2.55 4.48 29.65
C ALA A 357 2.54 4.10 28.16
N PHE A 358 1.35 3.97 27.56
CA PHE A 358 1.18 3.54 26.19
C PHE A 358 1.33 4.69 25.16
N ILE A 359 1.18 5.95 25.56
CA ILE A 359 1.30 7.12 24.65
C ILE A 359 2.63 7.12 23.87
N PRO A 360 3.81 6.96 24.47
CA PRO A 360 5.06 6.89 23.70
C PRO A 360 5.09 5.73 22.71
N ILE A 361 4.52 4.57 23.05
CA ILE A 361 4.44 3.39 22.18
C ILE A 361 3.58 3.70 20.95
N GLN A 362 2.47 4.41 21.12
CA GLN A 362 1.62 4.84 20.01
C GLN A 362 2.34 5.76 19.03
N HIS A 363 3.36 6.49 19.47
CA HIS A 363 4.07 7.48 18.66
C HIS A 363 5.45 7.03 18.16
N ILE A 364 5.80 5.75 18.30
CA ILE A 364 7.09 5.20 17.87
C ILE A 364 7.25 5.24 16.35
N GLY A 365 8.48 5.45 15.86
CA GLY A 365 8.84 5.46 14.44
C GLY A 365 8.53 6.76 13.69
N GLY A 366 8.79 6.78 12.38
CA GLY A 366 8.64 7.95 11.53
C GLY A 366 9.51 9.14 11.98
N GLU A 367 8.94 10.35 11.97
CA GLU A 367 9.65 11.58 12.37
C GLU A 367 10.11 11.57 13.83
N LYS A 368 9.38 10.89 14.73
CA LYS A 368 9.74 10.79 16.17
C LYS A 368 10.83 9.76 16.43
N GLY A 369 11.10 8.88 15.47
CA GLY A 369 12.11 7.84 15.55
C GLY A 369 11.79 6.74 16.57
N TRP A 370 12.80 5.92 16.90
CA TRP A 370 12.71 4.74 17.76
C TRP A 370 13.18 5.02 19.20
N TYR A 371 13.26 6.30 19.54
CA TYR A 371 13.66 6.88 20.83
C TYR A 371 15.10 6.61 21.26
N ALA A 372 15.67 5.45 20.96
CA ALA A 372 17.05 5.12 21.27
C ALA A 372 17.78 4.68 20.00
N TRP A 373 19.04 5.09 19.87
CA TRP A 373 19.95 4.63 18.83
C TRP A 373 19.41 4.85 17.38
N ASN A 374 18.77 5.97 17.14
CA ASN A 374 18.15 6.27 15.84
C ASN A 374 19.13 6.12 14.65
N LEU A 375 20.43 6.45 14.86
CA LEU A 375 21.47 6.26 13.85
C LEU A 375 21.63 4.79 13.45
N LEU A 376 21.56 3.85 14.41
CA LEU A 376 21.67 2.42 14.12
C LEU A 376 20.44 1.89 13.37
N TRP A 377 19.24 2.40 13.69
CA TRP A 377 18.04 2.11 12.93
C TRP A 377 18.13 2.63 11.49
N GLN A 378 18.64 3.85 11.30
CA GLN A 378 18.87 4.44 9.98
C GLN A 378 19.91 3.63 9.18
N LEU A 379 21.04 3.25 9.82
CA LEU A 379 22.06 2.41 9.19
C LEU A 379 21.50 1.05 8.79
N ARG A 380 20.73 0.41 9.67
CA ARG A 380 20.05 -0.86 9.35
C ARG A 380 19.08 -0.69 8.18
N GLY A 381 18.30 0.39 8.16
CA GLY A 381 17.41 0.72 7.05
C GLY A 381 18.16 0.98 5.75
N PHE A 382 19.32 1.62 5.80
CA PHE A 382 20.17 1.84 4.63
C PHE A 382 20.74 0.51 4.09
N ILE A 383 21.24 -0.38 4.94
CA ILE A 383 21.70 -1.72 4.55
C ILE A 383 20.54 -2.51 3.91
N ASP A 384 19.34 -2.43 4.48
CA ASP A 384 18.16 -3.09 3.91
C ASP A 384 17.88 -2.62 2.49
N LEU A 385 18.02 -1.32 2.22
CA LEU A 385 17.87 -0.76 0.88
C LEU A 385 18.90 -1.29 -0.11
N LEU A 386 20.15 -1.42 0.29
CA LEU A 386 21.21 -2.01 -0.54
C LEU A 386 20.91 -3.46 -0.90
N LEU A 387 20.27 -4.20 0.02
CA LEU A 387 19.81 -5.58 -0.20
C LEU A 387 18.46 -5.67 -0.95
N GLY A 388 17.91 -4.54 -1.40
CA GLY A 388 16.63 -4.48 -2.12
C GLY A 388 15.41 -4.63 -1.22
N GLY A 389 15.54 -4.34 0.07
CA GLY A 389 14.46 -4.27 1.04
C GLY A 389 13.77 -2.91 1.09
N VAL A 390 12.90 -2.73 2.09
CA VAL A 390 12.02 -1.56 2.21
C VAL A 390 12.69 -0.34 2.84
N GLY A 391 13.69 -0.55 3.70
CA GLY A 391 14.34 0.51 4.47
C GLY A 391 13.39 1.32 5.36
N MET A 392 13.88 2.43 5.93
CA MET A 392 13.08 3.31 6.79
C MET A 392 12.28 4.39 6.03
N ARG A 393 12.10 4.24 4.71
CA ARG A 393 11.59 5.32 3.85
C ARG A 393 10.09 5.55 3.95
N ARG A 394 9.34 4.56 4.44
CA ARG A 394 7.87 4.64 4.51
C ARG A 394 7.38 5.60 5.56
N GLY A 395 8.17 5.83 6.63
CA GLY A 395 7.70 6.56 7.79
C GLY A 395 6.46 5.90 8.41
N ARG A 396 5.55 6.70 8.91
CA ARG A 396 4.26 6.23 9.43
C ARG A 396 3.16 6.42 8.40
N SER A 397 2.31 5.41 8.21
CA SER A 397 1.12 5.50 7.34
C SER A 397 0.15 6.60 7.80
N HIS A 398 0.01 6.77 9.13
CA HIS A 398 -0.79 7.82 9.75
C HIS A 398 0.03 8.50 10.84
N LYS A 399 0.03 9.86 10.88
CA LYS A 399 0.86 10.62 11.82
C LYS A 399 0.53 10.31 13.29
N ASP A 400 -0.76 10.29 13.64
CA ASP A 400 -1.22 10.24 15.04
C ASP A 400 -1.97 8.95 15.40
N LYS A 401 -2.28 8.09 14.43
CA LYS A 401 -3.06 6.86 14.66
C LYS A 401 -2.26 5.62 14.26
N LEU A 402 -2.48 4.53 15.00
CA LEU A 402 -2.06 3.20 14.62
C LEU A 402 -3.24 2.46 13.99
N VAL A 403 -3.06 1.97 12.77
CA VAL A 403 -4.08 1.20 12.04
C VAL A 403 -3.49 -0.15 11.66
N VAL A 404 -4.17 -1.23 12.00
CA VAL A 404 -3.73 -2.58 11.65
C VAL A 404 -3.60 -2.69 10.13
N GLY A 405 -2.49 -3.29 9.64
CA GLY A 405 -2.13 -3.33 8.23
C GLY A 405 -1.35 -2.10 7.74
N GLY A 406 -1.32 -0.99 8.50
CA GLY A 406 -0.48 0.17 8.21
C GLY A 406 1.00 -0.08 8.50
N THR A 407 1.87 0.84 8.07
CA THR A 407 3.32 0.69 8.25
C THR A 407 3.92 1.75 9.15
N ILE A 408 4.99 1.36 9.84
CA ILE A 408 5.88 2.24 10.60
C ILE A 408 7.30 1.91 10.13
N ASP A 409 7.91 2.76 9.32
CA ASP A 409 9.21 2.53 8.70
C ASP A 409 9.23 1.18 7.94
N PHE A 410 10.04 0.21 8.34
CA PHE A 410 10.06 -1.14 7.76
C PHE A 410 9.21 -2.16 8.52
N TRP A 411 8.39 -1.71 9.47
CA TRP A 411 7.49 -2.55 10.22
C TRP A 411 6.05 -2.43 9.72
N ARG A 412 5.30 -3.52 9.78
CA ARG A 412 3.84 -3.53 9.56
C ARG A 412 3.13 -3.80 10.87
N ILE A 413 2.08 -3.03 11.13
CA ILE A 413 1.23 -3.22 12.31
C ILE A 413 0.36 -4.46 12.09
N GLU A 414 0.61 -5.53 12.82
CA GLU A 414 -0.20 -6.76 12.76
C GLU A 414 -1.33 -6.77 13.77
N LYS A 415 -1.09 -6.23 14.97
CA LYS A 415 -2.11 -6.16 16.00
C LYS A 415 -1.95 -4.88 16.81
N PHE A 416 -3.07 -4.25 17.10
CA PHE A 416 -3.13 -3.06 17.94
C PHE A 416 -4.36 -3.12 18.85
N ILE A 417 -4.13 -3.00 20.15
CA ILE A 417 -5.16 -2.86 21.18
C ILE A 417 -4.82 -1.58 21.93
N PRO A 418 -5.67 -0.53 21.84
CA PRO A 418 -5.40 0.75 22.51
C PRO A 418 -5.05 0.57 23.98
N ASN A 419 -4.04 1.32 24.45
CA ASN A 419 -3.54 1.35 25.82
C ASN A 419 -3.01 0.03 26.37
N ASN A 420 -2.89 -1.02 25.54
CA ASN A 420 -2.50 -2.35 26.01
C ASN A 420 -1.42 -3.02 25.15
N PHE A 421 -1.63 -3.14 23.82
CA PHE A 421 -0.79 -4.00 23.01
C PHE A 421 -0.53 -3.47 21.59
N LEU A 422 0.73 -3.56 21.14
CA LEU A 422 1.15 -3.29 19.77
C LEU A 422 2.09 -4.41 19.30
N SER A 423 1.76 -5.07 18.20
CA SER A 423 2.63 -6.05 17.53
C SER A 423 2.99 -5.55 16.14
N LEU A 424 4.27 -5.55 15.84
CA LEU A 424 4.88 -5.09 14.61
C LEU A 424 5.62 -6.26 13.95
N SER A 425 5.35 -6.55 12.67
CA SER A 425 6.11 -7.52 11.87
C SER A 425 7.10 -6.82 10.95
N ALA A 426 8.32 -7.34 10.86
CA ALA A 426 9.37 -6.78 10.02
C ALA A 426 9.15 -7.14 8.54
N GLU A 427 9.18 -6.14 7.67
CA GLU A 427 9.18 -6.30 6.21
C GLU A 427 10.56 -6.04 5.58
N MET A 428 11.58 -5.83 6.40
CA MET A 428 12.97 -5.76 5.93
C MET A 428 13.49 -7.13 5.50
N LYS A 429 14.55 -7.15 4.71
CA LYS A 429 15.21 -8.39 4.29
C LYS A 429 15.96 -9.01 5.47
N LEU A 430 15.46 -10.17 5.91
CA LEU A 430 15.99 -10.95 7.03
C LEU A 430 16.15 -12.40 6.62
N PRO A 431 17.13 -13.13 7.16
CA PRO A 431 17.21 -14.58 7.02
C PRO A 431 16.25 -15.28 8.00
N GLY A 432 14.98 -14.83 8.03
CA GLY A 432 13.96 -15.27 8.95
C GLY A 432 12.77 -14.33 8.99
N ARG A 433 11.91 -14.46 10.01
CA ARG A 433 10.83 -13.52 10.32
C ARG A 433 11.09 -12.88 11.67
N ALA A 434 10.75 -11.59 11.83
CA ALA A 434 10.94 -10.87 13.07
C ALA A 434 9.68 -10.10 13.46
N TRP A 435 9.42 -10.07 14.78
CA TRP A 435 8.37 -9.24 15.36
C TRP A 435 8.93 -8.43 16.52
N LEU A 436 8.35 -7.27 16.72
CA LEU A 436 8.58 -6.42 17.89
C LEU A 436 7.23 -6.11 18.51
N GLU A 437 7.07 -6.52 19.76
CA GLU A 437 5.82 -6.38 20.52
C GLU A 437 6.02 -5.51 21.73
N PHE A 438 5.01 -4.69 22.02
CA PHE A 438 4.91 -3.88 23.20
C PHE A 438 3.59 -4.21 23.90
N GLU A 439 3.67 -4.52 25.18
CA GLU A 439 2.53 -4.78 26.05
C GLU A 439 2.60 -3.88 27.27
N VAL A 440 1.50 -3.27 27.65
CA VAL A 440 1.38 -2.49 28.88
C VAL A 440 0.31 -3.13 29.75
N VAL A 441 0.74 -3.58 30.93
CA VAL A 441 -0.14 -4.19 31.93
C VAL A 441 -0.39 -3.17 33.04
N ALA A 442 -1.67 -2.84 33.25
CA ALA A 442 -2.09 -1.94 34.32
C ALA A 442 -2.01 -2.61 35.70
N ASN A 443 -1.45 -1.90 36.68
CA ASN A 443 -1.37 -2.33 38.11
C ASN A 443 -1.86 -1.17 38.99
N GLY A 444 -3.13 -0.81 38.89
CA GLY A 444 -3.69 0.38 39.53
C GLY A 444 -3.10 1.67 38.95
N ASN A 445 -2.49 2.53 39.75
CA ASN A 445 -1.83 3.76 39.32
C ASN A 445 -0.42 3.56 38.76
N THR A 446 0.06 2.33 38.69
CA THR A 446 1.34 1.93 38.12
C THR A 446 1.11 1.06 36.91
N SER A 447 2.12 0.87 36.10
CA SER A 447 2.05 -0.06 34.96
C SER A 447 3.38 -0.75 34.70
N THR A 448 3.30 -1.90 34.07
CA THR A 448 4.45 -2.66 33.57
C THR A 448 4.51 -2.58 32.06
N ILE A 449 5.58 -2.00 31.52
CA ILE A 449 5.87 -2.04 30.09
C ILE A 449 6.67 -3.31 29.81
N LYS A 450 6.22 -4.10 28.85
CA LYS A 450 6.92 -5.29 28.34
C LYS A 450 7.22 -5.11 26.88
N GLN A 451 8.48 -5.24 26.51
CA GLN A 451 8.97 -5.21 25.13
C GLN A 451 9.51 -6.57 24.76
N THR A 452 9.03 -7.17 23.68
CA THR A 452 9.44 -8.51 23.23
C THR A 452 9.89 -8.45 21.78
N ALA A 453 11.13 -8.81 21.50
CA ALA A 453 11.63 -9.06 20.16
C ALA A 453 11.59 -10.56 19.89
N ILE A 454 10.97 -10.96 18.80
CA ILE A 454 10.80 -12.36 18.37
C ILE A 454 11.45 -12.53 17.02
N PHE A 455 12.26 -13.57 16.88
CA PHE A 455 12.85 -13.94 15.61
C PHE A 455 12.68 -15.41 15.30
N GLU A 456 12.15 -15.73 14.13
CA GLU A 456 12.06 -17.09 13.60
C GLU A 456 13.13 -17.27 12.52
N PRO A 457 14.29 -17.86 12.83
CA PRO A 457 15.39 -18.01 11.88
C PRO A 457 15.07 -19.02 10.79
N VAL A 458 15.55 -18.77 9.57
CA VAL A 458 15.55 -19.72 8.47
C VAL A 458 16.95 -20.32 8.34
N GLY A 459 17.07 -21.62 8.70
CA GLY A 459 18.33 -22.33 8.64
C GLY A 459 19.42 -21.79 9.55
N ILE A 460 20.66 -22.24 9.30
CA ILE A 460 21.84 -21.86 10.12
C ILE A 460 22.19 -20.39 9.95
N PHE A 461 22.03 -19.82 8.77
CA PHE A 461 22.31 -18.40 8.50
C PHE A 461 21.40 -17.47 9.30
N GLY A 462 20.13 -17.84 9.53
CA GLY A 462 19.24 -17.11 10.40
C GLY A 462 19.69 -17.11 11.85
N LYS A 463 20.17 -18.26 12.37
CA LYS A 463 20.72 -18.34 13.71
C LYS A 463 22.00 -17.53 13.85
N MET A 464 22.94 -17.62 12.89
CA MET A 464 24.16 -16.83 12.88
C MET A 464 23.85 -15.32 12.85
N TYR A 465 22.90 -14.89 12.04
CA TYR A 465 22.46 -13.50 11.99
C TYR A 465 21.96 -13.00 13.35
N TRP A 466 21.13 -13.75 14.06
CA TRP A 466 20.63 -13.37 15.37
C TRP A 466 21.75 -13.22 16.38
N TYR A 467 22.59 -14.25 16.51
CA TYR A 467 23.66 -14.25 17.52
C TYR A 467 24.75 -13.21 17.24
N SER A 468 25.08 -12.92 15.97
CA SER A 468 26.05 -11.87 15.63
C SER A 468 25.54 -10.47 15.97
N LEU A 469 24.23 -10.23 15.88
CA LEU A 469 23.59 -8.95 16.21
C LEU A 469 23.10 -8.87 17.66
N TYR A 470 23.16 -9.96 18.40
CA TYR A 470 22.63 -10.02 19.77
C TYR A 470 23.21 -8.95 20.73
N PRO A 471 24.53 -8.67 20.77
CA PRO A 471 25.09 -7.60 21.61
C PRO A 471 24.50 -6.22 21.25
N LEU A 472 24.30 -5.97 19.95
CA LEU A 472 23.69 -4.73 19.46
C LEU A 472 22.20 -4.64 19.80
N HIS A 473 21.47 -5.76 19.69
CA HIS A 473 20.06 -5.85 20.10
C HIS A 473 19.93 -5.56 21.61
N GLN A 474 20.85 -6.07 22.43
CA GLN A 474 20.86 -5.81 23.87
C GLN A 474 20.94 -4.31 24.17
N LEU A 475 21.82 -3.60 23.49
CA LEU A 475 21.99 -2.17 23.62
C LEU A 475 20.78 -1.37 23.16
N ILE A 476 20.30 -1.66 21.95
CA ILE A 476 19.18 -0.94 21.31
C ILE A 476 17.89 -1.12 22.12
N PHE A 477 17.55 -2.35 22.44
CA PHE A 477 16.26 -2.64 23.09
C PHE A 477 16.24 -2.22 24.56
N ALA A 478 17.37 -2.28 25.27
CA ALA A 478 17.48 -1.73 26.63
C ALA A 478 17.31 -0.20 26.63
N GLY A 479 17.95 0.48 25.67
CA GLY A 479 17.79 1.92 25.50
C GLY A 479 16.37 2.31 25.12
N MET A 480 15.71 1.54 24.27
CA MET A 480 14.37 1.81 23.77
C MET A 480 13.32 1.73 24.88
N ILE A 481 13.27 0.64 25.64
CA ILE A 481 12.28 0.49 26.73
C ILE A 481 12.46 1.57 27.81
N LYS A 482 13.72 1.92 28.14
CA LYS A 482 14.04 3.00 29.07
C LYS A 482 13.56 4.36 28.55
N ALA A 483 13.83 4.69 27.29
CA ALA A 483 13.42 5.95 26.69
C ALA A 483 11.88 6.07 26.56
N ILE A 484 11.18 4.96 26.32
CA ILE A 484 9.71 4.90 26.35
C ILE A 484 9.21 5.23 27.77
N ALA A 485 9.79 4.61 28.78
CA ALA A 485 9.43 4.83 30.20
C ALA A 485 9.69 6.29 30.64
N ASP A 486 10.86 6.84 30.29
CA ASP A 486 11.22 8.22 30.62
C ASP A 486 10.23 9.23 30.00
N LYS A 487 9.83 8.99 28.74
CA LYS A 487 8.81 9.82 28.06
C LYS A 487 7.44 9.70 28.72
N ALA A 488 7.01 8.50 29.14
CA ALA A 488 5.75 8.30 29.83
C ALA A 488 5.74 9.04 31.18
N LEU A 489 6.82 8.96 31.94
CA LEU A 489 6.99 9.70 33.21
C LEU A 489 6.99 11.22 33.00
N ALA A 490 7.62 11.71 31.93
CA ALA A 490 7.61 13.14 31.60
C ALA A 490 6.21 13.64 31.22
N LEU A 491 5.41 12.85 30.53
CA LEU A 491 4.01 13.17 30.21
C LEU A 491 3.14 13.24 31.47
N SER A 492 3.29 12.28 32.38
CA SER A 492 2.54 12.26 33.66
C SER A 492 2.81 13.51 34.51
N ARG A 493 4.07 13.95 34.59
CA ARG A 493 4.43 15.18 35.32
C ARG A 493 3.80 16.44 34.73
N ARG A 494 3.62 16.50 33.39
CA ARG A 494 2.97 17.66 32.74
C ARG A 494 1.45 17.70 32.98
N VAL A 495 0.82 16.56 33.09
CA VAL A 495 -0.63 16.45 33.37
C VAL A 495 -0.94 16.72 34.83
N GLY A 496 -0.03 16.36 35.77
CA GLY A 496 -0.19 16.60 37.20
C GLY A 496 0.15 18.03 37.66
N THR A 497 0.57 18.90 36.74
CA THR A 497 0.87 20.32 37.02
C THR A 497 -0.21 21.28 36.46
N LEU A 498 -1.31 20.77 35.95
CA LEU A 498 -2.55 21.48 35.58
C LEU A 498 -3.66 21.12 36.61
#